data_01194782d056f319a201a5a89bafc5d5
#
_entry.id   01194782d056f319a201a5a89bafc5d5
#
_cell.length_a   1.000
_cell.length_b   1.000
_cell.length_c   1.000
_cell.angle_alpha   90.00
_cell.angle_beta   90.00
_cell.angle_gamma   90.00
#
_symmetry.space_group_name_H-M   'P 1'
#
loop_
_entity.id
_entity.type
_entity.pdbx_description
1 polymer ?
#
loop_
_entity_poly.entity_id
_entity_poly.type
_entity_poly.pdbx_seq_one_letter_code
_entity_poly.pdbx_strand_id
1 'polypeptide(L)'
;TCLQLFITFPILLALYRVIINVPAYVNGVKGVFSNLVNAIYTTDGFDKILTDYVDAGKINNLTSKMVDFSAKDTTAVKNNIVDVLYKMPSDGWNFLQDKFGSLTDLIQTTHDQVEPMVTFLGLNIADSPLSTIKSSFASHSWLMLIGALLIPIISYVTQVINIKMMPQPQQTQTGDSSTDAMAAQMKTMNIIMPLFSFVMCFTVPVGLGIYWISAAVFRAVQQFFINKHMEKIDLNDIIAKNQEKMKKKREKLGISEEDMKKAAKIKTKNISYDVSSKEKEEKLKEADEKKKHVKADSMAAKANLVREFNEGKRQEK
;
A
#
# COMPACT_ATOMS: atom_id res chain seq x y z
N THR A 1 11.26 3.94 -2.87
CA THR A 1 9.93 3.36 -3.20
C THR A 1 9.37 2.51 -2.09
N CYS A 2 10.15 1.68 -1.38
CA CYS A 2 9.65 0.91 -0.23
C CYS A 2 9.14 1.82 0.92
N LEU A 3 9.81 2.94 1.19
CA LEU A 3 9.41 3.90 2.22
C LEU A 3 7.99 4.46 1.96
N GLN A 4 7.65 4.72 0.71
CA GLN A 4 6.32 5.20 0.32
C GLN A 4 5.24 4.17 0.66
N LEU A 5 5.50 2.88 0.46
CA LEU A 5 4.58 1.79 0.78
C LEU A 5 4.34 1.71 2.30
N PHE A 6 5.39 1.85 3.12
CA PHE A 6 5.26 1.88 4.58
C PHE A 6 4.42 3.04 5.10
N ILE A 7 4.45 4.20 4.44
CA ILE A 7 3.61 5.35 4.81
C ILE A 7 2.17 5.15 4.31
N THR A 8 1.99 4.63 3.10
CA THR A 8 0.67 4.52 2.48
C THR A 8 -0.18 3.40 3.11
N PHE A 9 0.45 2.29 3.52
CA PHE A 9 -0.27 1.13 4.05
C PHE A 9 -1.04 1.41 5.35
N PRO A 10 -0.49 2.07 6.39
CA PRO A 10 -1.25 2.46 7.56
C PRO A 10 -2.42 3.39 7.24
N ILE A 11 -2.24 4.33 6.29
CA ILE A 11 -3.30 5.25 5.85
C ILE A 11 -4.45 4.47 5.18
N LEU A 12 -4.12 3.49 4.33
CA LEU A 12 -5.12 2.63 3.70
C LEU A 12 -5.90 1.80 4.73
N LEU A 13 -5.22 1.24 5.73
CA LEU A 13 -5.87 0.49 6.80
C LEU A 13 -6.78 1.39 7.65
N ALA A 14 -6.34 2.60 7.96
CA ALA A 14 -7.16 3.58 8.69
C ALA A 14 -8.40 3.95 7.87
N LEU A 15 -8.22 4.25 6.57
CA LEU A 15 -9.32 4.59 5.67
C LEU A 15 -10.31 3.42 5.51
N TYR A 16 -9.80 2.20 5.34
CA TYR A 16 -10.63 1.00 5.32
C TYR A 16 -11.49 0.89 6.58
N ARG A 17 -10.89 1.05 7.78
CA ARG A 17 -11.62 1.02 9.05
C ARG A 17 -12.68 2.11 9.15
N VAL A 18 -12.37 3.32 8.69
CA VAL A 18 -13.34 4.43 8.70
C VAL A 18 -14.51 4.11 7.76
N ILE A 19 -14.26 3.64 6.55
CA ILE A 19 -15.30 3.36 5.55
C ILE A 19 -16.25 2.26 6.03
N ILE A 20 -15.75 1.18 6.63
CA ILE A 20 -16.61 0.09 7.10
C ILE A 20 -17.31 0.40 8.43
N ASN A 21 -16.99 1.50 9.10
CA ASN A 21 -17.56 1.91 10.39
C ASN A 21 -17.83 3.42 10.45
N VAL A 22 -18.33 4.00 9.35
CA VAL A 22 -18.61 5.46 9.29
C VAL A 22 -19.43 5.96 10.47
N PRO A 23 -20.48 5.27 10.96
CA PRO A 23 -21.26 5.73 12.10
C PRO A 23 -20.45 5.87 13.39
N ALA A 24 -19.34 5.13 13.53
CA ALA A 24 -18.46 5.28 14.70
C ALA A 24 -17.64 6.58 14.70
N TYR A 25 -17.44 7.18 13.52
CA TYR A 25 -16.61 8.37 13.33
C TYR A 25 -17.44 9.62 12.98
N VAL A 26 -18.64 9.45 12.42
CA VAL A 26 -19.49 10.53 11.92
C VAL A 26 -20.82 10.55 12.69
N ASN A 27 -20.92 11.40 13.70
CA ASN A 27 -22.11 11.49 14.56
C ASN A 27 -23.41 11.76 13.79
N GLY A 28 -23.36 12.52 12.68
CA GLY A 28 -24.53 12.76 11.84
C GLY A 28 -25.10 11.48 11.26
N VAL A 29 -24.26 10.58 10.75
CA VAL A 29 -24.68 9.27 10.24
C VAL A 29 -25.19 8.38 11.38
N LYS A 30 -24.49 8.34 12.51
CA LYS A 30 -24.95 7.59 13.69
C LYS A 30 -26.30 8.04 14.18
N GLY A 31 -26.54 9.37 14.18
CA GLY A 31 -27.78 9.96 14.66
C GLY A 31 -29.02 9.51 13.90
N VAL A 32 -28.91 9.26 12.59
CA VAL A 32 -30.02 8.79 11.77
C VAL A 32 -30.51 7.41 12.22
N PHE A 33 -29.61 6.54 12.65
CA PHE A 33 -29.97 5.21 13.14
C PHE A 33 -30.58 5.21 14.55
N SER A 34 -30.42 6.28 15.33
CA SER A 34 -30.69 6.26 16.79
C SER A 34 -32.10 5.82 17.15
N ASN A 35 -33.12 6.32 16.45
CA ASN A 35 -34.51 5.97 16.72
C ASN A 35 -34.81 4.51 16.41
N LEU A 36 -34.35 4.02 15.24
CA LEU A 36 -34.54 2.63 14.83
C LEU A 36 -33.79 1.67 15.75
N VAL A 37 -32.56 1.99 16.12
CA VAL A 37 -31.74 1.19 17.04
C VAL A 37 -32.41 1.07 18.40
N ASN A 38 -32.97 2.16 18.95
CA ASN A 38 -33.71 2.13 20.21
C ASN A 38 -34.97 1.27 20.11
N ALA A 39 -35.71 1.38 19.01
CA ALA A 39 -36.92 0.58 18.78
C ALA A 39 -36.59 -0.92 18.61
N ILE A 40 -35.56 -1.26 17.84
CA ILE A 40 -35.11 -2.65 17.69
C ILE A 40 -34.66 -3.20 19.06
N TYR A 41 -33.82 -2.45 19.80
CA TYR A 41 -33.30 -2.87 21.10
C TYR A 41 -34.41 -3.19 22.13
N THR A 42 -35.57 -2.52 22.05
CA THR A 42 -36.71 -2.73 22.94
C THR A 42 -37.67 -3.84 22.44
N THR A 43 -37.42 -4.39 21.27
CA THR A 43 -38.25 -5.49 20.71
C THR A 43 -37.77 -6.85 21.23
N ASP A 44 -38.63 -7.66 21.77
CA ASP A 44 -38.28 -8.99 22.28
C ASP A 44 -37.68 -9.87 21.16
N GLY A 45 -36.59 -10.57 21.47
CA GLY A 45 -35.93 -11.49 20.55
C GLY A 45 -35.12 -10.85 19.42
N PHE A 46 -34.87 -9.54 19.47
CA PHE A 46 -34.07 -8.84 18.47
C PHE A 46 -32.66 -9.45 18.36
N ASP A 47 -32.06 -9.84 19.48
CA ASP A 47 -30.75 -10.44 19.59
C ASP A 47 -30.64 -11.71 18.72
N LYS A 48 -31.61 -12.60 18.82
CA LYS A 48 -31.66 -13.82 18.02
C LYS A 48 -31.86 -13.50 16.53
N ILE A 49 -32.79 -12.61 16.19
CA ILE A 49 -33.08 -12.22 14.80
C ILE A 49 -31.85 -11.69 14.12
N LEU A 50 -31.14 -10.76 14.79
CA LEU A 50 -29.92 -10.16 14.19
C LEU A 50 -28.74 -11.13 14.17
N THR A 51 -28.57 -11.96 15.21
CA THR A 51 -27.54 -13.01 15.22
C THR A 51 -27.74 -13.99 14.07
N ASP A 52 -28.94 -14.51 13.89
CA ASP A 52 -29.26 -15.45 12.81
C ASP A 52 -29.02 -14.82 11.43
N TYR A 53 -29.29 -13.53 11.26
CA TYR A 53 -29.03 -12.83 10.01
C TYR A 53 -27.52 -12.65 9.73
N VAL A 54 -26.74 -12.31 10.74
CA VAL A 54 -25.28 -12.19 10.64
C VAL A 54 -24.62 -13.55 10.39
N ASP A 55 -25.07 -14.59 11.09
CA ASP A 55 -24.55 -15.97 10.95
C ASP A 55 -24.90 -16.60 9.60
N ALA A 56 -26.00 -16.18 8.99
CA ALA A 56 -26.32 -16.55 7.62
C ALA A 56 -25.34 -15.98 6.56
N GLY A 57 -24.34 -15.17 7.00
CA GLY A 57 -23.33 -14.60 6.10
C GLY A 57 -23.87 -13.57 5.11
N LYS A 58 -25.01 -12.95 5.45
CA LYS A 58 -25.70 -11.97 4.59
C LYS A 58 -24.99 -10.61 4.55
N ILE A 59 -24.19 -10.32 5.55
CA ILE A 59 -23.46 -9.04 5.67
C ILE A 59 -21.97 -9.27 5.47
N ASN A 60 -21.39 -8.60 4.48
CA ASN A 60 -19.94 -8.66 4.26
C ASN A 60 -19.17 -7.99 5.40
N ASN A 61 -18.00 -8.53 5.70
CA ASN A 61 -17.10 -8.01 6.72
C ASN A 61 -17.72 -7.90 8.12
N LEU A 62 -18.77 -8.69 8.40
CA LEU A 62 -19.38 -8.79 9.72
C LEU A 62 -19.65 -10.26 10.04
N THR A 63 -19.26 -10.68 11.23
CA THR A 63 -19.48 -12.03 11.75
C THR A 63 -20.02 -11.92 13.18
N SER A 64 -20.71 -12.94 13.67
CA SER A 64 -21.22 -13.02 15.06
C SER A 64 -20.13 -12.89 16.12
N LYS A 65 -18.87 -13.19 15.77
CA LYS A 65 -17.73 -12.94 16.68
C LYS A 65 -17.37 -11.45 16.84
N MET A 66 -17.83 -10.60 15.94
CA MET A 66 -17.57 -9.16 15.95
C MET A 66 -18.69 -8.36 16.63
N VAL A 67 -19.88 -8.91 16.71
CA VAL A 67 -21.07 -8.28 17.29
C VAL A 67 -21.64 -9.17 18.39
N ASP A 68 -21.81 -8.59 19.57
CA ASP A 68 -22.41 -9.27 20.72
C ASP A 68 -23.69 -8.52 21.13
N PHE A 69 -24.83 -9.12 20.86
CA PHE A 69 -26.15 -8.56 21.21
C PHE A 69 -26.59 -8.94 22.62
N SER A 70 -25.88 -9.85 23.29
CA SER A 70 -26.15 -10.28 24.68
C SER A 70 -25.26 -9.61 25.70
N ALA A 71 -24.41 -8.66 25.29
CA ALA A 71 -23.55 -7.92 26.18
C ALA A 71 -24.33 -7.14 27.23
N LYS A 72 -23.79 -7.04 28.45
CA LYS A 72 -24.40 -6.26 29.55
C LYS A 72 -24.39 -4.75 29.31
N ASP A 73 -23.47 -4.27 28.48
CA ASP A 73 -23.38 -2.84 28.14
C ASP A 73 -24.38 -2.52 27.01
N THR A 74 -25.45 -1.85 27.39
CA THR A 74 -26.49 -1.36 26.47
C THR A 74 -25.90 -0.50 25.33
N THR A 75 -24.87 0.31 25.61
CA THR A 75 -24.25 1.15 24.60
C THR A 75 -23.50 0.31 23.56
N ALA A 76 -22.81 -0.74 24.02
CA ALA A 76 -22.13 -1.67 23.13
C ALA A 76 -23.12 -2.41 22.23
N VAL A 77 -24.23 -2.92 22.79
CA VAL A 77 -25.28 -3.59 22.02
C VAL A 77 -25.88 -2.65 20.97
N LYS A 78 -26.24 -1.42 21.34
CA LYS A 78 -26.77 -0.43 20.38
C LYS A 78 -25.78 -0.09 19.28
N ASN A 79 -24.49 0.03 19.59
CA ASN A 79 -23.46 0.22 18.57
C ASN A 79 -23.36 -0.98 17.63
N ASN A 80 -23.47 -2.21 18.13
CA ASN A 80 -23.49 -3.42 17.31
C ASN A 80 -24.71 -3.43 16.36
N ILE A 81 -25.88 -2.99 16.83
CA ILE A 81 -27.06 -2.83 15.97
C ILE A 81 -26.79 -1.78 14.88
N VAL A 82 -26.17 -0.62 15.21
CA VAL A 82 -25.78 0.38 14.21
C VAL A 82 -24.84 -0.23 13.15
N ASP A 83 -23.86 -1.03 13.56
CA ASP A 83 -22.91 -1.66 12.64
C ASP A 83 -23.59 -2.64 11.70
N VAL A 84 -24.59 -3.41 12.18
CA VAL A 84 -25.40 -4.28 11.34
C VAL A 84 -26.21 -3.47 10.33
N LEU A 85 -26.95 -2.46 10.79
CA LEU A 85 -27.79 -1.63 9.93
C LEU A 85 -26.97 -0.87 8.86
N TYR A 86 -25.81 -0.35 9.24
CA TYR A 86 -24.93 0.38 8.32
C TYR A 86 -24.36 -0.50 7.19
N LYS A 87 -24.00 -1.74 7.53
CA LYS A 87 -23.42 -2.71 6.59
C LYS A 87 -24.46 -3.55 5.87
N MET A 88 -25.74 -3.36 6.19
CA MET A 88 -26.82 -4.16 5.65
C MET A 88 -26.99 -3.93 4.14
N PRO A 89 -27.00 -4.98 3.32
CA PRO A 89 -27.30 -4.87 1.91
C PRO A 89 -28.78 -4.46 1.68
N SER A 90 -29.10 -4.01 0.47
CA SER A 90 -30.45 -3.49 0.17
C SER A 90 -31.59 -4.49 0.43
N ASP A 91 -31.35 -5.79 0.22
CA ASP A 91 -32.31 -6.85 0.53
C ASP A 91 -32.50 -7.09 2.04
N GLY A 92 -31.51 -6.71 2.84
CA GLY A 92 -31.58 -6.82 4.29
C GLY A 92 -32.61 -5.86 4.93
N TRP A 93 -32.86 -4.71 4.32
CA TRP A 93 -33.90 -3.81 4.79
C TRP A 93 -35.30 -4.42 4.66
N ASN A 94 -35.55 -5.18 3.61
CA ASN A 94 -36.81 -5.96 3.45
C ASN A 94 -36.90 -7.05 4.52
N PHE A 95 -35.79 -7.73 4.84
CA PHE A 95 -35.74 -8.69 5.93
C PHE A 95 -36.08 -8.04 7.29
N LEU A 96 -35.57 -6.83 7.56
CA LEU A 96 -35.94 -6.12 8.80
C LEU A 96 -37.42 -5.80 8.86
N GLN A 97 -38.05 -5.34 7.77
CA GLN A 97 -39.47 -5.07 7.70
C GLN A 97 -40.30 -6.33 7.96
N ASP A 98 -39.86 -7.45 7.41
CA ASP A 98 -40.52 -8.75 7.60
C ASP A 98 -40.46 -9.24 9.06
N LYS A 99 -39.31 -9.08 9.73
CA LYS A 99 -39.07 -9.55 11.09
C LYS A 99 -39.56 -8.57 12.17
N PHE A 100 -39.53 -7.31 11.89
CA PHE A 100 -39.93 -6.22 12.80
C PHE A 100 -41.14 -5.45 12.23
N GLY A 101 -42.21 -6.18 11.87
CA GLY A 101 -43.39 -5.63 11.18
C GLY A 101 -44.02 -4.40 11.86
N SER A 102 -43.97 -4.31 13.20
CA SER A 102 -44.39 -3.14 13.95
C SER A 102 -43.55 -1.88 13.73
N LEU A 103 -42.33 -2.03 13.17
CA LEU A 103 -41.37 -0.96 12.94
C LEU A 103 -41.22 -0.62 11.44
N THR A 104 -42.07 -1.16 10.56
CA THR A 104 -41.93 -1.01 9.10
C THR A 104 -41.77 0.44 8.65
N ASP A 105 -42.61 1.34 9.14
CA ASP A 105 -42.53 2.77 8.76
C ASP A 105 -41.23 3.42 9.25
N LEU A 106 -40.78 3.07 10.45
CA LEU A 106 -39.52 3.58 11.02
C LEU A 106 -38.32 3.03 10.25
N ILE A 107 -38.35 1.75 9.89
CA ILE A 107 -37.33 1.11 9.08
C ILE A 107 -37.23 1.79 7.72
N GLN A 108 -38.36 2.01 7.03
CA GLN A 108 -38.39 2.68 5.75
C GLN A 108 -37.87 4.11 5.84
N THR A 109 -38.36 4.90 6.81
CA THR A 109 -37.90 6.28 7.01
C THR A 109 -36.39 6.33 7.29
N THR A 110 -35.86 5.42 8.08
CA THR A 110 -34.43 5.35 8.39
C THR A 110 -33.65 4.97 7.14
N HIS A 111 -34.11 4.00 6.35
CA HIS A 111 -33.49 3.59 5.10
C HIS A 111 -33.39 4.76 4.12
N ASP A 112 -34.50 5.48 3.90
CA ASP A 112 -34.56 6.63 2.97
C ASP A 112 -33.62 7.76 3.37
N GLN A 113 -33.39 7.94 4.67
CA GLN A 113 -32.43 8.94 5.20
C GLN A 113 -30.98 8.49 5.09
N VAL A 114 -30.71 7.21 5.26
CA VAL A 114 -29.35 6.66 5.26
C VAL A 114 -28.86 6.40 3.84
N GLU A 115 -29.72 5.95 2.93
CA GLU A 115 -29.35 5.56 1.58
C GLU A 115 -28.52 6.65 0.85
N PRO A 116 -28.92 7.92 0.80
CA PRO A 116 -28.12 8.95 0.14
C PRO A 116 -26.77 9.24 0.80
N MET A 117 -26.61 8.87 2.08
CA MET A 117 -25.34 9.07 2.83
C MET A 117 -24.35 7.93 2.61
N VAL A 118 -24.83 6.72 2.31
CA VAL A 118 -24.02 5.51 2.22
C VAL A 118 -23.95 4.95 0.78
N THR A 119 -24.64 5.56 -0.18
CA THR A 119 -24.60 5.12 -1.57
C THR A 119 -23.90 6.13 -2.47
N PHE A 120 -23.12 5.61 -3.40
CA PHE A 120 -22.52 6.36 -4.47
C PHE A 120 -22.83 5.70 -5.81
N LEU A 121 -23.51 6.41 -6.70
CA LEU A 121 -24.00 5.88 -7.98
C LEU A 121 -24.86 4.60 -7.81
N GLY A 122 -25.66 4.54 -6.75
CA GLY A 122 -26.50 3.38 -6.42
C GLY A 122 -25.76 2.22 -5.75
N LEU A 123 -24.46 2.33 -5.52
CA LEU A 123 -23.65 1.30 -4.84
C LEU A 123 -23.39 1.68 -3.37
N ASN A 124 -23.61 0.75 -2.46
CA ASN A 124 -23.27 0.97 -1.06
C ASN A 124 -21.75 1.05 -0.89
N ILE A 125 -21.25 2.17 -0.32
CA ILE A 125 -19.81 2.44 -0.15
C ILE A 125 -19.13 1.49 0.85
N ALA A 126 -19.89 0.92 1.79
CA ALA A 126 -19.40 -0.02 2.79
C ALA A 126 -19.36 -1.46 2.27
N ASP A 127 -20.13 -1.76 1.23
CA ASP A 127 -20.18 -3.10 0.63
C ASP A 127 -19.07 -3.30 -0.41
N SER A 128 -18.78 -4.55 -0.77
CA SER A 128 -17.79 -4.88 -1.79
C SER A 128 -18.42 -5.03 -3.17
N PRO A 129 -17.70 -4.70 -4.25
CA PRO A 129 -18.21 -4.97 -5.61
C PRO A 129 -18.59 -6.42 -5.82
N LEU A 130 -17.86 -7.37 -5.26
CA LEU A 130 -18.18 -8.81 -5.37
C LEU A 130 -19.52 -9.17 -4.76
N SER A 131 -19.86 -8.59 -3.60
CA SER A 131 -21.16 -8.79 -2.96
C SER A 131 -22.26 -8.18 -3.79
N THR A 132 -22.09 -6.94 -4.21
CA THR A 132 -23.07 -6.24 -5.06
C THR A 132 -23.30 -7.00 -6.38
N ILE A 133 -22.26 -7.57 -6.99
CA ILE A 133 -22.40 -8.43 -8.19
C ILE A 133 -23.26 -9.65 -7.89
N LYS A 134 -23.00 -10.35 -6.77
CA LYS A 134 -23.77 -11.54 -6.39
C LYS A 134 -25.24 -11.22 -6.13
N SER A 135 -25.51 -10.18 -5.35
CA SER A 135 -26.89 -9.76 -5.03
C SER A 135 -27.63 -9.24 -6.25
N SER A 136 -26.97 -8.44 -7.10
CA SER A 136 -27.54 -7.89 -8.34
C SER A 136 -27.84 -8.97 -9.37
N PHE A 137 -27.01 -10.01 -9.45
CA PHE A 137 -27.28 -11.16 -10.31
C PHE A 137 -28.53 -11.93 -9.84
N ALA A 138 -28.66 -12.14 -8.53
CA ALA A 138 -29.82 -12.82 -7.95
C ALA A 138 -31.12 -12.01 -8.11
N SER A 139 -31.06 -10.68 -8.01
CA SER A 139 -32.20 -9.76 -8.13
C SER A 139 -32.46 -9.26 -9.55
N HIS A 140 -31.68 -9.71 -10.55
CA HIS A 140 -31.73 -9.26 -11.96
C HIS A 140 -31.53 -7.74 -12.13
N SER A 141 -30.81 -7.10 -11.22
CA SER A 141 -30.54 -5.65 -11.24
C SER A 141 -29.29 -5.34 -12.08
N TRP A 142 -29.43 -5.37 -13.41
CA TRP A 142 -28.35 -5.22 -14.37
C TRP A 142 -27.56 -3.91 -14.24
N LEU A 143 -28.25 -2.82 -13.88
CA LEU A 143 -27.61 -1.52 -13.71
C LEU A 143 -26.62 -1.52 -12.54
N MET A 144 -27.00 -2.11 -11.40
CA MET A 144 -26.12 -2.24 -10.23
C MET A 144 -24.95 -3.19 -10.51
N LEU A 145 -25.19 -4.27 -11.25
CA LEU A 145 -24.16 -5.20 -11.67
C LEU A 145 -23.10 -4.53 -12.54
N ILE A 146 -23.53 -3.74 -13.52
CA ILE A 146 -22.60 -2.96 -14.37
C ILE A 146 -21.84 -1.94 -13.53
N GLY A 147 -22.51 -1.21 -12.64
CA GLY A 147 -21.89 -0.25 -11.74
C GLY A 147 -20.81 -0.89 -10.87
N ALA A 148 -21.10 -2.05 -10.27
CA ALA A 148 -20.17 -2.77 -9.44
C ALA A 148 -18.93 -3.29 -10.22
N LEU A 149 -19.10 -3.71 -11.48
CA LEU A 149 -18.01 -4.12 -12.37
C LEU A 149 -17.15 -2.94 -12.83
N LEU A 150 -17.75 -1.77 -13.00
CA LEU A 150 -17.01 -0.58 -13.44
C LEU A 150 -15.95 -0.14 -12.44
N ILE A 151 -16.18 -0.28 -11.12
CA ILE A 151 -15.21 0.13 -10.09
C ILE A 151 -13.85 -0.56 -10.25
N PRO A 152 -13.73 -1.91 -10.26
CA PRO A 152 -12.45 -2.58 -10.49
C PRO A 152 -11.85 -2.26 -11.87
N ILE A 153 -12.67 -2.18 -12.92
CA ILE A 153 -12.21 -1.90 -14.29
C ILE A 153 -11.59 -0.50 -14.37
N ILE A 154 -12.29 0.53 -13.87
CA ILE A 154 -11.78 1.91 -13.87
C ILE A 154 -10.53 2.01 -13.01
N SER A 155 -10.50 1.34 -11.84
CA SER A 155 -9.32 1.28 -10.98
C SER A 155 -8.11 0.68 -11.72
N TYR A 156 -8.30 -0.40 -12.46
CA TYR A 156 -7.24 -1.01 -13.25
C TYR A 156 -6.75 -0.09 -14.37
N VAL A 157 -7.68 0.46 -15.17
CA VAL A 157 -7.34 1.36 -16.29
C VAL A 157 -6.58 2.59 -15.82
N THR A 158 -7.03 3.23 -14.74
CA THR A 158 -6.34 4.41 -14.19
C THR A 158 -4.95 4.07 -13.67
N GLN A 159 -4.72 2.88 -13.10
CA GLN A 159 -3.39 2.45 -12.67
C GLN A 159 -2.47 2.18 -13.85
N VAL A 160 -2.97 1.52 -14.91
CA VAL A 160 -2.18 1.29 -16.14
C VAL A 160 -1.78 2.61 -16.80
N ILE A 161 -2.70 3.60 -16.84
CA ILE A 161 -2.39 4.95 -17.33
C ILE A 161 -1.26 5.58 -16.50
N ASN A 162 -1.34 5.52 -15.17
CA ASN A 162 -0.30 6.05 -14.28
C ASN A 162 1.07 5.43 -14.56
N ILE A 163 1.13 4.10 -14.69
CA ILE A 163 2.38 3.39 -14.97
C ILE A 163 2.98 3.81 -16.31
N LYS A 164 2.14 3.95 -17.35
CA LYS A 164 2.60 4.40 -18.67
C LYS A 164 3.10 5.84 -18.69
N MET A 165 2.55 6.69 -17.84
CA MET A 165 2.97 8.09 -17.71
C MET A 165 4.23 8.27 -16.89
N MET A 166 4.60 7.29 -16.04
CA MET A 166 5.84 7.34 -15.27
C MET A 166 7.06 7.16 -16.19
N PRO A 167 8.13 7.96 -15.99
CA PRO A 167 9.38 7.73 -16.70
C PRO A 167 9.89 6.33 -16.41
N GLN A 168 9.96 5.49 -17.43
CA GLN A 168 10.55 4.16 -17.31
C GLN A 168 12.07 4.32 -17.32
N PRO A 169 12.82 3.66 -16.41
CA PRO A 169 14.27 3.62 -16.51
C PRO A 169 14.63 3.05 -17.90
N GLN A 170 15.37 3.82 -18.69
CA GLN A 170 15.91 3.30 -19.93
C GLN A 170 16.79 2.11 -19.60
N GLN A 171 16.53 0.98 -20.24
CA GLN A 171 17.43 -0.16 -20.25
C GLN A 171 18.71 0.26 -20.98
N THR A 172 19.62 0.92 -20.29
CA THR A 172 21.01 0.95 -20.72
C THR A 172 21.52 -0.47 -20.49
N GLN A 173 21.73 -1.21 -21.56
CA GLN A 173 22.46 -2.50 -21.54
C GLN A 173 23.91 -2.21 -21.13
N THR A 174 24.11 -2.01 -19.85
CA THR A 174 25.44 -1.73 -19.27
C THR A 174 26.20 -3.01 -18.96
N GLY A 175 25.63 -4.18 -19.28
CA GLY A 175 26.29 -5.47 -19.01
C GLY A 175 26.45 -5.80 -17.51
N ASP A 176 25.87 -4.98 -16.64
CA ASP A 176 25.92 -5.19 -15.20
C ASP A 176 24.67 -5.97 -14.77
N SER A 177 24.86 -7.23 -14.38
CA SER A 177 23.80 -8.16 -14.02
C SER A 177 22.87 -7.65 -12.90
N SER A 178 23.34 -6.74 -12.05
CA SER A 178 22.56 -6.12 -10.99
C SER A 178 21.55 -5.11 -11.52
N THR A 179 21.91 -4.35 -12.54
CA THR A 179 21.05 -3.34 -13.19
C THR A 179 19.95 -4.02 -14.02
N ASP A 180 20.30 -5.08 -14.72
CA ASP A 180 19.36 -5.86 -15.52
C ASP A 180 18.33 -6.60 -14.66
N ALA A 181 18.74 -7.16 -13.50
CA ALA A 181 17.85 -7.78 -12.54
C ALA A 181 16.87 -6.75 -11.95
N MET A 182 17.32 -5.55 -11.65
CA MET A 182 16.49 -4.45 -11.10
C MET A 182 15.47 -3.96 -12.14
N ALA A 183 15.85 -3.85 -13.40
CA ALA A 183 14.96 -3.49 -14.52
C ALA A 183 13.89 -4.56 -14.75
N ALA A 184 14.26 -5.85 -14.72
CA ALA A 184 13.35 -6.97 -14.84
C ALA A 184 12.34 -7.00 -13.67
N GLN A 185 12.80 -6.76 -12.43
CA GLN A 185 11.94 -6.66 -11.26
C GLN A 185 10.94 -5.50 -11.36
N MET A 186 11.37 -4.33 -11.84
CA MET A 186 10.46 -3.20 -12.06
C MET A 186 9.41 -3.51 -13.13
N LYS A 187 9.79 -4.15 -14.23
CA LYS A 187 8.86 -4.57 -15.29
C LYS A 187 7.82 -5.55 -14.76
N THR A 188 8.24 -6.54 -13.99
CA THR A 188 7.35 -7.50 -13.34
C THR A 188 6.39 -6.81 -12.37
N MET A 189 6.89 -5.90 -11.55
CA MET A 189 6.10 -5.14 -10.60
C MET A 189 5.06 -4.23 -11.28
N ASN A 190 5.41 -3.64 -12.43
CA ASN A 190 4.50 -2.81 -13.22
C ASN A 190 3.33 -3.60 -13.85
N ILE A 191 3.46 -4.92 -13.99
CA ILE A 191 2.39 -5.80 -14.50
C ILE A 191 1.60 -6.40 -13.33
N ILE A 192 2.29 -6.93 -12.33
CA ILE A 192 1.66 -7.65 -11.22
C ILE A 192 0.85 -6.70 -10.33
N MET A 193 1.35 -5.48 -10.05
CA MET A 193 0.73 -4.55 -9.12
C MET A 193 -0.68 -4.10 -9.59
N PRO A 194 -0.92 -3.68 -10.85
CA PRO A 194 -2.25 -3.37 -11.33
C PRO A 194 -3.20 -4.57 -11.31
N LEU A 195 -2.70 -5.76 -11.68
CA LEU A 195 -3.50 -6.97 -11.67
C LEU A 195 -3.92 -7.37 -10.26
N PHE A 196 -2.99 -7.31 -9.30
CA PHE A 196 -3.28 -7.54 -7.89
C PHE A 196 -4.32 -6.53 -7.37
N SER A 197 -4.16 -5.24 -7.67
CA SER A 197 -5.12 -4.21 -7.27
C SER A 197 -6.50 -4.44 -7.91
N PHE A 198 -6.56 -4.88 -9.15
CA PHE A 198 -7.80 -5.23 -9.83
C PHE A 198 -8.55 -6.34 -9.07
N VAL A 199 -7.87 -7.44 -8.74
CA VAL A 199 -8.46 -8.56 -7.99
C VAL A 199 -8.89 -8.13 -6.59
N MET A 200 -8.03 -7.39 -5.88
CA MET A 200 -8.33 -6.88 -4.54
C MET A 200 -9.52 -5.93 -4.53
N CYS A 201 -9.71 -5.14 -5.59
CA CYS A 201 -10.80 -4.17 -5.70
C CYS A 201 -12.19 -4.83 -5.68
N PHE A 202 -12.32 -6.12 -6.01
CA PHE A 202 -13.57 -6.84 -5.89
C PHE A 202 -13.95 -7.15 -4.43
N THR A 203 -12.97 -7.27 -3.55
CA THR A 203 -13.18 -7.71 -2.15
C THR A 203 -13.18 -6.57 -1.15
N VAL A 204 -12.58 -5.43 -1.50
CA VAL A 204 -12.58 -4.25 -0.62
C VAL A 204 -13.87 -3.44 -0.78
N PRO A 205 -14.27 -2.61 0.22
CA PRO A 205 -15.42 -1.74 0.11
C PRO A 205 -15.35 -0.82 -1.12
N VAL A 206 -16.50 -0.59 -1.75
CA VAL A 206 -16.65 0.31 -2.92
C VAL A 206 -16.04 1.69 -2.64
N GLY A 207 -16.24 2.23 -1.42
CA GLY A 207 -15.66 3.51 -1.01
C GLY A 207 -14.13 3.55 -1.08
N LEU A 208 -13.45 2.43 -0.75
CA LEU A 208 -11.99 2.33 -0.89
C LEU A 208 -11.57 2.24 -2.37
N GLY A 209 -12.35 1.55 -3.20
CA GLY A 209 -12.16 1.52 -4.66
C GLY A 209 -12.27 2.92 -5.28
N ILE A 210 -13.27 3.70 -4.88
CA ILE A 210 -13.46 5.10 -5.31
C ILE A 210 -12.26 5.96 -4.88
N TYR A 211 -11.79 5.80 -3.64
CA TYR A 211 -10.58 6.49 -3.18
C TYR A 211 -9.35 6.13 -4.06
N TRP A 212 -9.15 4.86 -4.40
CA TRP A 212 -8.04 4.44 -5.25
C TRP A 212 -8.12 5.06 -6.65
N ILE A 213 -9.32 5.07 -7.24
CA ILE A 213 -9.56 5.73 -8.55
C ILE A 213 -9.24 7.22 -8.45
N SER A 214 -9.78 7.92 -7.46
CA SER A 214 -9.56 9.35 -7.26
C SER A 214 -8.09 9.69 -7.06
N ALA A 215 -7.39 8.92 -6.22
CA ALA A 215 -5.96 9.07 -6.00
C ALA A 215 -5.13 8.76 -7.28
N ALA A 216 -5.56 7.80 -8.10
CA ALA A 216 -4.90 7.47 -9.35
C ALA A 216 -5.11 8.57 -10.40
N VAL A 217 -6.32 9.12 -10.50
CA VAL A 217 -6.63 10.26 -11.39
C VAL A 217 -5.81 11.48 -10.99
N PHE A 218 -5.78 11.80 -9.69
CA PHE A 218 -4.96 12.93 -9.21
C PHE A 218 -3.47 12.76 -9.56
N ARG A 219 -2.91 11.56 -9.34
CA ARG A 219 -1.53 11.26 -9.73
C ARG A 219 -1.31 11.36 -11.24
N ALA A 220 -2.26 10.92 -12.07
CA ALA A 220 -2.16 11.05 -13.53
C ALA A 220 -2.11 12.52 -13.96
N VAL A 221 -2.98 13.34 -13.40
CA VAL A 221 -3.00 14.80 -13.66
C VAL A 221 -1.68 15.44 -13.22
N GLN A 222 -1.22 15.14 -12.02
CA GLN A 222 0.07 15.63 -11.51
C GLN A 222 1.23 15.20 -12.42
N GLN A 223 1.28 13.94 -12.82
CA GLN A 223 2.33 13.40 -13.68
C GLN A 223 2.31 14.05 -15.08
N PHE A 224 1.13 14.30 -15.61
CA PHE A 224 0.99 15.02 -16.88
C PHE A 224 1.64 16.42 -16.83
N PHE A 225 1.39 17.19 -15.78
CA PHE A 225 1.99 18.51 -15.62
C PHE A 225 3.51 18.41 -15.41
N ILE A 226 3.98 17.43 -14.65
CA ILE A 226 5.42 17.19 -14.44
C ILE A 226 6.08 16.85 -15.77
N ASN A 227 5.53 15.92 -16.54
CA ASN A 227 6.09 15.52 -17.83
C ASN A 227 6.17 16.72 -18.79
N LYS A 228 5.09 17.49 -18.89
CA LYS A 228 5.04 18.70 -19.73
C LYS A 228 6.03 19.78 -19.28
N HIS A 229 6.29 19.87 -17.97
CA HIS A 229 7.31 20.79 -17.45
C HIS A 229 8.71 20.30 -17.76
N MET A 230 8.95 19.00 -17.61
CA MET A 230 10.26 18.37 -17.87
C MET A 230 10.63 18.41 -19.37
N GLU A 231 9.66 18.28 -20.29
CA GLU A 231 9.89 18.43 -21.72
C GLU A 231 10.41 19.82 -22.12
N LYS A 232 10.07 20.85 -21.34
CA LYS A 232 10.52 22.22 -21.58
C LYS A 232 11.90 22.54 -21.01
N ILE A 233 12.45 21.66 -20.21
CA ILE A 233 13.72 21.85 -19.52
C ILE A 233 14.82 21.19 -20.34
N ASP A 234 15.77 21.97 -20.84
CA ASP A 234 16.98 21.42 -21.43
C ASP A 234 17.86 20.80 -20.33
N LEU A 235 18.06 19.48 -20.43
CA LEU A 235 18.91 18.74 -19.50
C LEU A 235 20.34 19.29 -19.46
N ASN A 236 20.85 19.81 -20.60
CA ASN A 236 22.16 20.39 -20.68
C ASN A 236 22.28 21.68 -19.83
N ASP A 237 21.23 22.49 -19.79
CA ASP A 237 21.17 23.70 -18.95
C ASP A 237 21.16 23.34 -17.46
N ILE A 238 20.45 22.29 -17.06
CA ILE A 238 20.46 21.83 -15.67
C ILE A 238 21.84 21.29 -15.28
N ILE A 239 22.45 20.49 -16.16
CA ILE A 239 23.79 19.94 -15.95
C ILE A 239 24.79 21.06 -15.81
N ALA A 240 24.78 22.06 -16.72
CA ALA A 240 25.65 23.21 -16.68
C ALA A 240 25.50 24.03 -15.38
N LYS A 241 24.24 24.34 -14.98
CA LYS A 241 23.94 25.03 -13.72
C LYS A 241 24.38 24.26 -12.48
N ASN A 242 24.21 22.95 -12.48
CA ASN A 242 24.65 22.10 -11.37
C ASN A 242 26.17 21.98 -11.32
N GLN A 243 26.83 21.87 -12.46
CA GLN A 243 28.29 21.87 -12.53
C GLN A 243 28.86 23.22 -12.02
N GLU A 244 28.27 24.34 -12.40
CA GLU A 244 28.68 25.67 -11.91
C GLU A 244 28.46 25.81 -10.39
N LYS A 245 27.30 25.36 -9.87
CA LYS A 245 27.04 25.35 -8.42
C LYS A 245 28.05 24.47 -7.68
N MET A 246 28.36 23.30 -8.22
CA MET A 246 29.33 22.38 -7.64
C MET A 246 30.75 22.98 -7.70
N LYS A 247 31.10 23.68 -8.79
CA LYS A 247 32.38 24.38 -8.91
C LYS A 247 32.52 25.48 -7.86
N LYS A 248 31.51 26.35 -7.71
CA LYS A 248 31.46 27.39 -6.67
C LYS A 248 31.50 26.81 -5.24
N LYS A 249 30.87 25.66 -5.01
CA LYS A 249 30.93 25.00 -3.70
C LYS A 249 32.30 24.41 -3.40
N ARG A 250 32.99 23.88 -4.41
CA ARG A 250 34.36 23.35 -4.30
C ARG A 250 35.38 24.46 -4.05
N GLU A 251 35.29 25.58 -4.78
CA GLU A 251 36.11 26.78 -4.57
C GLU A 251 35.98 27.29 -3.13
N LYS A 252 34.76 27.34 -2.58
CA LYS A 252 34.53 27.72 -1.17
C LYS A 252 35.10 26.72 -0.16
N LEU A 253 35.24 25.43 -0.52
CA LEU A 253 35.82 24.39 0.33
C LEU A 253 37.32 24.20 0.12
N GLY A 254 37.96 25.00 -0.76
CA GLY A 254 39.42 24.91 -1.06
C GLY A 254 39.83 23.60 -1.72
N ILE A 255 38.90 22.85 -2.34
CA ILE A 255 39.18 21.56 -2.99
C ILE A 255 39.64 21.83 -4.42
N SER A 256 40.92 21.55 -4.72
CA SER A 256 41.46 21.72 -6.06
C SER A 256 41.03 20.65 -7.05
N GLU A 257 41.02 20.95 -8.34
CA GLU A 257 40.72 19.94 -9.39
C GLU A 257 41.72 18.77 -9.38
N GLU A 258 42.95 19.02 -8.98
CA GLU A 258 44.00 18.01 -8.86
C GLU A 258 43.68 17.00 -7.72
N ASP A 259 43.19 17.50 -6.58
CA ASP A 259 42.82 16.63 -5.46
C ASP A 259 41.62 15.72 -5.82
N MET A 260 40.68 16.22 -6.63
CA MET A 260 39.60 15.42 -7.16
C MET A 260 40.06 14.36 -8.16
N LYS A 261 40.97 14.71 -9.07
CA LYS A 261 41.55 13.74 -10.02
C LYS A 261 42.34 12.67 -9.29
N LYS A 262 43.06 13.05 -8.20
CA LYS A 262 43.74 12.09 -7.32
C LYS A 262 42.74 11.18 -6.58
N ALA A 263 41.68 11.74 -6.00
CA ALA A 263 40.64 10.99 -5.30
C ALA A 263 39.86 10.08 -6.25
N ALA A 264 39.53 10.52 -7.47
CA ALA A 264 38.89 9.73 -8.50
C ALA A 264 39.77 8.56 -8.98
N LYS A 265 41.07 8.81 -9.18
CA LYS A 265 42.05 7.77 -9.53
C LYS A 265 42.20 6.72 -8.42
N ILE A 266 42.14 7.12 -7.15
CA ILE A 266 42.21 6.19 -6.02
C ILE A 266 40.92 5.32 -5.97
N LYS A 267 39.72 5.88 -6.20
CA LYS A 267 38.48 5.12 -6.24
C LYS A 267 38.38 4.17 -7.43
N THR A 268 38.81 4.61 -8.63
CA THR A 268 38.79 3.73 -9.83
C THR A 268 39.85 2.66 -9.75
N LYS A 269 41.00 2.91 -9.09
CA LYS A 269 42.02 1.88 -8.88
C LYS A 269 41.51 0.71 -8.00
N ASN A 270 40.56 0.99 -7.11
CA ASN A 270 39.92 -0.05 -6.27
C ASN A 270 38.78 -0.83 -6.98
N ILE A 271 38.28 -0.34 -8.12
CA ILE A 271 37.15 -0.96 -8.85
C ILE A 271 37.62 -1.77 -10.06
N SER A 272 38.78 -1.43 -10.64
CA SER A 272 39.30 -2.07 -11.87
C SER A 272 40.57 -2.89 -11.67
N TYR A 273 40.77 -3.43 -10.47
CA TYR A 273 41.95 -4.26 -10.22
C TYR A 273 41.62 -5.73 -10.58
N ASP A 274 41.63 -6.03 -11.85
CA ASP A 274 41.85 -7.37 -12.36
C ASP A 274 43.37 -7.61 -12.30
N VAL A 275 43.87 -7.94 -11.08
CA VAL A 275 45.27 -8.29 -10.89
C VAL A 275 45.49 -9.65 -11.51
N SER A 276 46.40 -9.74 -12.47
CA SER A 276 46.82 -11.02 -13.00
C SER A 276 47.21 -11.96 -11.84
N SER A 277 46.94 -13.22 -11.98
CA SER A 277 47.16 -14.24 -10.94
C SER A 277 48.57 -14.21 -10.35
N LYS A 278 49.58 -13.83 -11.15
CA LYS A 278 50.98 -13.66 -10.73
C LYS A 278 51.22 -12.51 -9.75
N GLU A 279 50.60 -11.36 -10.01
CA GLU A 279 50.75 -10.16 -9.16
C GLU A 279 50.00 -10.30 -7.82
N LYS A 280 48.95 -11.10 -7.79
CA LYS A 280 48.23 -11.50 -6.57
C LYS A 280 49.08 -12.41 -5.68
N GLU A 281 49.81 -13.32 -6.30
CA GLU A 281 50.70 -14.26 -5.60
C GLU A 281 51.94 -13.56 -5.01
N GLU A 282 52.48 -12.57 -5.74
CA GLU A 282 53.64 -11.78 -5.31
C GLU A 282 53.24 -10.86 -4.13
N LYS A 283 52.10 -10.20 -4.18
CA LYS A 283 51.56 -9.40 -3.07
C LYS A 283 51.19 -10.24 -1.84
N LEU A 284 50.72 -11.47 -2.03
CA LEU A 284 50.46 -12.40 -0.93
C LEU A 284 51.78 -12.81 -0.26
N LYS A 285 52.84 -13.08 -1.03
CA LYS A 285 54.16 -13.39 -0.49
C LYS A 285 54.79 -12.22 0.27
N GLU A 286 54.69 -10.98 -0.28
CA GLU A 286 55.14 -9.76 0.42
C GLU A 286 54.36 -9.48 1.72
N ALA A 287 53.04 -9.78 1.70
CA ALA A 287 52.20 -9.63 2.90
C ALA A 287 52.56 -10.66 3.97
N ASP A 288 52.87 -11.91 3.57
CA ASP A 288 53.27 -12.96 4.50
C ASP A 288 54.69 -12.72 5.05
N GLU A 289 55.62 -12.14 4.29
CA GLU A 289 56.89 -11.71 4.81
C GLU A 289 56.79 -10.58 5.83
N LYS A 290 55.94 -9.57 5.53
CA LYS A 290 55.63 -8.49 6.47
C LYS A 290 54.97 -8.98 7.77
N LYS A 291 54.21 -10.07 7.73
CA LYS A 291 53.60 -10.69 8.90
C LYS A 291 54.67 -11.28 9.85
N LYS A 292 55.78 -11.83 9.33
CA LYS A 292 56.86 -12.45 10.14
C LYS A 292 57.63 -11.39 10.95
N HIS A 293 57.57 -10.13 10.58
CA HIS A 293 58.30 -9.03 11.27
C HIS A 293 57.41 -8.20 12.22
N VAL A 294 56.14 -8.57 12.45
CA VAL A 294 55.27 -7.84 13.34
C VAL A 294 55.54 -8.24 14.81
N LYS A 295 55.77 -7.22 15.66
CA LYS A 295 55.99 -7.47 17.11
C LYS A 295 54.77 -8.17 17.71
N ALA A 296 54.97 -9.23 18.50
CA ALA A 296 53.96 -10.12 19.05
C ALA A 296 52.82 -9.44 19.83
N ASP A 297 53.07 -8.27 20.40
CA ASP A 297 52.08 -7.51 21.20
C ASP A 297 51.39 -6.38 20.42
N SER A 298 51.62 -6.25 19.13
CA SER A 298 51.01 -5.17 18.33
C SER A 298 49.57 -5.46 17.98
N MET A 299 48.75 -4.40 17.76
CA MET A 299 47.38 -4.54 17.29
C MET A 299 47.27 -5.29 15.94
N ALA A 300 48.30 -5.16 15.09
CA ALA A 300 48.40 -5.88 13.84
C ALA A 300 48.62 -7.41 14.04
N ALA A 301 49.38 -7.82 15.07
CA ALA A 301 49.54 -9.21 15.43
C ALA A 301 48.22 -9.81 15.92
N LYS A 302 47.46 -9.09 16.74
CA LYS A 302 46.15 -9.55 17.24
C LYS A 302 45.11 -9.65 16.11
N ALA A 303 45.10 -8.74 15.17
CA ALA A 303 44.24 -8.78 13.98
C ALA A 303 44.57 -9.97 13.07
N ASN A 304 45.85 -10.28 12.87
CA ASN A 304 46.27 -11.44 12.10
C ASN A 304 45.89 -12.77 12.80
N LEU A 305 45.95 -12.83 14.11
CA LEU A 305 45.53 -13.99 14.91
C LEU A 305 44.02 -14.30 14.76
N VAL A 306 43.18 -13.26 14.78
CA VAL A 306 41.72 -13.39 14.54
C VAL A 306 41.42 -13.86 13.13
N ARG A 307 42.17 -13.36 12.15
CA ARG A 307 42.02 -13.77 10.76
C ARG A 307 42.43 -15.21 10.51
N GLU A 308 43.56 -15.67 11.11
CA GLU A 308 43.99 -17.06 11.03
C GLU A 308 43.01 -18.02 11.69
N PHE A 309 42.37 -17.61 12.79
CA PHE A 309 41.30 -18.35 13.43
C PHE A 309 40.08 -18.49 12.52
N ASN A 310 39.64 -17.40 11.87
CA ASN A 310 38.52 -17.40 10.95
C ASN A 310 38.81 -18.18 9.64
N GLU A 311 40.07 -18.26 9.21
CA GLU A 311 40.51 -19.02 8.03
C GLU A 311 40.75 -20.51 8.34
N GLY A 312 40.53 -20.98 9.57
CA GLY A 312 40.67 -22.39 10.00
C GLY A 312 42.11 -22.93 9.94
N LYS A 313 43.11 -22.03 9.86
CA LYS A 313 44.53 -22.42 9.71
C LYS A 313 45.26 -22.69 11.03
N ARG A 314 44.57 -22.61 12.17
CA ARG A 314 45.16 -22.89 13.46
C ARG A 314 44.91 -24.34 13.84
N GLN A 315 45.91 -25.21 13.64
CA GLN A 315 45.96 -26.50 14.28
C GLN A 315 46.21 -26.27 15.78
N GLU A 316 45.39 -26.91 16.61
CA GLU A 316 45.56 -26.98 18.05
C GLU A 316 47.00 -27.46 18.40
N LYS A 317 47.63 -26.72 19.27
CA LYS A 317 48.79 -27.19 20.02
C LYS A 317 48.38 -27.36 21.45
#